data_513b41081bf8c7fad0732b39f52323a4
#
_entry.id   513b41081bf8c7fad0732b39f52323a4
#
_cell.length_a   1.000
_cell.length_b   1.000
_cell.length_c   1.000
_cell.angle_alpha   90.00
_cell.angle_beta   90.00
_cell.angle_gamma   90.00
#
_symmetry.space_group_name_H-M   'P 1'
#
loop_
_entity.id
_entity.type
_entity.pdbx_description
1 polymer ?
#
loop_
_entity_poly.entity_id
_entity_poly.type
_entity_poly.pdbx_seq_one_letter_code
_entity_poly.pdbx_strand_id
1 'polypeptide(L)'
;FTFVTVEQQYGTFLEHTLYSDKNKYFFLGQAKFQNFPLSYHGIGMNTPDDKIASVSATEIRIRERVLRQIIPSLYTGFEVNFERLTNVDFQNETSPLINLPLGNQGSTNLSLGWGVVYDDIHNVLNPRYGHFAELAFLSSRKEWGSTFNFNLAFADFRYYTPIHKNNVLAIQAYGQFGSGDIPFNELALMGGERMMRGYYLG
;
A
#
# COMPACT_ATOMS: atom_id res chain seq x y z
N PHE A 1 16.45 2.50 4.81
CA PHE A 1 16.19 3.81 5.44
C PHE A 1 15.70 3.58 6.86
N THR A 2 16.29 4.31 7.84
CA THR A 2 15.89 4.28 9.25
C THR A 2 15.77 5.71 9.75
N PHE A 3 14.76 6.02 10.55
CA PHE A 3 14.58 7.32 11.16
C PHE A 3 14.15 7.19 12.63
N VAL A 4 14.48 8.21 13.41
CA VAL A 4 13.98 8.44 14.77
C VAL A 4 13.73 9.94 14.90
N THR A 5 12.59 10.31 15.46
CA THR A 5 12.23 11.71 15.71
C THR A 5 12.24 12.04 17.20
N VAL A 6 12.26 13.33 17.53
CA VAL A 6 12.16 13.80 18.93
C VAL A 6 10.82 13.48 19.57
N GLU A 7 9.79 13.20 18.77
CA GLU A 7 8.44 12.82 19.23
C GLU A 7 8.28 11.30 19.39
N GLN A 8 9.39 10.56 19.56
CA GLN A 8 9.42 9.10 19.71
C GLN A 8 8.83 8.32 18.55
N GLN A 9 8.76 8.93 17.38
CA GLN A 9 8.45 8.24 16.14
C GLN A 9 9.72 7.57 15.62
N TYR A 10 9.59 6.34 15.19
CA TYR A 10 10.72 5.60 14.63
C TYR A 10 10.25 4.63 13.54
N GLY A 11 11.15 4.34 12.62
CA GLY A 11 10.85 3.38 11.57
C GLY A 11 12.09 2.92 10.84
N THR A 12 12.00 1.71 10.31
CA THR A 12 12.97 1.11 9.41
C THR A 12 12.24 0.57 8.20
N PHE A 13 12.75 0.93 7.01
CA PHE A 13 12.22 0.50 5.72
C PHE A 13 13.33 -0.16 4.93
N LEU A 14 13.06 -1.34 4.41
CA LEU A 14 13.89 -2.04 3.46
C LEU A 14 13.04 -2.35 2.23
N GLU A 15 13.50 -1.92 1.07
CA GLU A 15 12.87 -2.28 -0.21
C GLU A 15 13.94 -2.88 -1.12
N HIS A 16 13.58 -3.90 -1.85
CA HIS A 16 14.45 -4.49 -2.86
C HIS A 16 13.71 -4.77 -4.15
N THR A 17 14.45 -4.68 -5.22
CA THR A 17 14.02 -5.03 -6.56
C THR A 17 15.14 -5.82 -7.21
N LEU A 18 14.92 -7.10 -7.45
CA LEU A 18 15.92 -8.01 -7.99
C LEU A 18 15.42 -8.63 -9.30
N TYR A 19 16.30 -8.67 -10.28
CA TYR A 19 16.04 -9.32 -11.56
C TYR A 19 16.95 -10.53 -11.72
N SER A 20 16.39 -11.63 -12.20
CA SER A 20 17.20 -12.77 -12.63
C SER A 20 17.83 -12.53 -13.99
N ASP A 21 18.74 -13.41 -14.41
CA ASP A 21 19.31 -13.40 -15.73
C ASP A 21 18.24 -13.31 -16.82
N LYS A 22 18.48 -12.41 -17.79
CA LYS A 22 17.57 -12.14 -18.91
C LYS A 22 16.16 -11.66 -18.48
N ASN A 23 16.04 -11.08 -17.28
CA ASN A 23 14.77 -10.57 -16.73
C ASN A 23 13.64 -11.60 -16.66
N LYS A 24 13.97 -12.88 -16.57
CA LYS A 24 12.98 -13.97 -16.56
C LYS A 24 12.14 -13.96 -15.30
N TYR A 25 12.75 -13.61 -14.16
CA TYR A 25 12.07 -13.45 -12.88
C TYR A 25 12.37 -12.08 -12.30
N PHE A 26 11.39 -11.55 -11.63
CA PHE A 26 11.39 -10.26 -10.98
C PHE A 26 10.92 -10.43 -9.54
N PHE A 27 11.72 -10.00 -8.59
CA PHE A 27 11.44 -10.10 -7.17
C PHE A 27 11.30 -8.69 -6.61
N LEU A 28 10.18 -8.43 -5.98
CA LEU A 28 9.87 -7.18 -5.29
C LEU A 28 9.62 -7.49 -3.83
N GLY A 29 10.40 -6.91 -2.94
CA GLY A 29 10.22 -7.07 -1.51
C GLY A 29 10.23 -5.77 -0.76
N GLN A 30 9.44 -5.73 0.30
CA GLN A 30 9.37 -4.63 1.24
C GLN A 30 9.29 -5.19 2.66
N ALA A 31 10.16 -4.72 3.55
CA ALA A 31 10.04 -4.92 4.98
C ALA A 31 9.94 -3.56 5.67
N LYS A 32 8.92 -3.38 6.50
CA LYS A 32 8.64 -2.16 7.24
C LYS A 32 8.42 -2.46 8.71
N PHE A 33 9.11 -1.72 9.56
CA PHE A 33 8.86 -1.66 10.99
C PHE A 33 8.76 -0.19 11.37
N GLN A 34 7.64 0.21 11.94
CA GLN A 34 7.47 1.60 12.36
C GLN A 34 6.53 1.76 13.55
N ASN A 35 6.76 2.84 14.30
CA ASN A 35 5.79 3.47 15.17
C ASN A 35 5.64 4.92 14.73
N PHE A 36 4.51 5.23 14.13
CA PHE A 36 4.26 6.55 13.56
C PHE A 36 2.78 6.91 13.78
N PRO A 37 2.49 7.99 14.52
CA PRO A 37 1.12 8.43 14.72
C PRO A 37 0.53 8.95 13.40
N LEU A 38 -0.70 8.54 13.14
CA LEU A 38 -1.49 8.97 11.99
C LEU A 38 -2.68 9.80 12.46
N SER A 39 -3.04 10.81 11.68
CA SER A 39 -4.28 11.54 11.88
C SER A 39 -5.46 10.71 11.39
N TYR A 40 -6.46 10.50 12.24
CA TYR A 40 -7.65 9.74 11.89
C TYR A 40 -8.83 10.70 11.71
N HIS A 41 -9.39 10.73 10.50
CA HIS A 41 -10.52 11.58 10.11
C HIS A 41 -11.83 10.79 10.01
N GLY A 42 -11.80 9.46 10.18
CA GLY A 42 -12.94 8.57 10.03
C GLY A 42 -12.86 7.67 8.80
N ILE A 43 -13.93 6.96 8.50
CA ILE A 43 -14.03 6.06 7.35
C ILE A 43 -15.22 6.46 6.50
N GLY A 44 -15.03 6.60 5.19
CA GLY A 44 -16.08 6.88 4.21
C GLY A 44 -16.08 8.31 3.69
N MET A 45 -17.09 8.65 2.88
CA MET A 45 -17.16 9.94 2.18
C MET A 45 -17.67 11.11 3.04
N ASN A 46 -18.31 10.81 4.17
CA ASN A 46 -18.92 11.83 5.04
C ASN A 46 -18.08 12.02 6.33
N THR A 47 -16.77 12.02 6.20
CA THR A 47 -15.87 12.28 7.32
C THR A 47 -15.70 13.78 7.53
N PRO A 48 -15.54 14.26 8.79
CA PRO A 48 -15.29 15.67 9.05
C PRO A 48 -13.91 16.09 8.51
N ASP A 49 -13.78 17.37 8.16
CA ASP A 49 -12.51 17.96 7.73
C ASP A 49 -11.49 18.01 8.87
N ASP A 50 -11.98 18.13 10.11
CA ASP A 50 -11.14 18.14 11.30
C ASP A 50 -10.72 16.74 11.72
N LYS A 51 -9.48 16.61 12.21
CA LYS A 51 -8.95 15.38 12.79
C LYS A 51 -9.79 14.93 13.99
N ILE A 52 -10.30 13.70 13.95
CA ILE A 52 -11.10 13.11 15.02
C ILE A 52 -10.18 12.59 16.13
N ALA A 53 -9.08 11.93 15.78
CA ALA A 53 -8.13 11.34 16.71
C ALA A 53 -6.72 11.25 16.13
N SER A 54 -5.73 11.16 17.00
CA SER A 54 -4.40 10.63 16.66
C SER A 54 -4.38 9.14 16.92
N VAL A 55 -3.94 8.35 15.95
CA VAL A 55 -3.79 6.90 16.10
C VAL A 55 -2.31 6.56 16.11
N SER A 56 -1.82 6.06 17.24
CA SER A 56 -0.48 5.49 17.32
C SER A 56 -0.55 3.96 17.24
N ALA A 57 0.38 3.36 16.55
CA ALA A 57 0.48 1.91 16.43
C ALA A 57 1.90 1.49 16.08
N THR A 58 2.29 0.28 16.50
CA THR A 58 3.49 -0.38 16.04
C THR A 58 3.13 -1.32 14.90
N GLU A 59 3.65 -1.04 13.71
CA GLU A 59 3.41 -1.81 12.49
C GLU A 59 4.66 -2.59 12.09
N ILE A 60 4.46 -3.88 11.81
CA ILE A 60 5.42 -4.75 11.11
C ILE A 60 4.74 -5.19 9.83
N ARG A 61 5.36 -4.92 8.68
CA ARG A 61 4.87 -5.36 7.38
C ARG A 61 6.00 -6.01 6.60
N ILE A 62 5.76 -7.20 6.05
CA ILE A 62 6.66 -7.89 5.15
C ILE A 62 5.83 -8.28 3.92
N ARG A 63 6.22 -7.75 2.77
CA ARG A 63 5.58 -8.03 1.49
C ARG A 63 6.64 -8.55 0.52
N GLU A 64 6.36 -9.69 -0.08
CA GLU A 64 7.21 -10.30 -1.09
C GLU A 64 6.40 -10.69 -2.29
N ARG A 65 6.91 -10.35 -3.46
CA ARG A 65 6.29 -10.65 -4.75
C ARG A 65 7.30 -11.31 -5.67
N VAL A 66 6.92 -12.42 -6.24
CA VAL A 66 7.71 -13.18 -7.22
C VAL A 66 6.95 -13.23 -8.53
N LEU A 67 7.45 -12.53 -9.55
CA LEU A 67 6.84 -12.44 -10.86
C LEU A 67 7.72 -13.14 -11.90
N ARG A 68 7.10 -13.87 -12.81
CA ARG A 68 7.74 -14.50 -13.96
C ARG A 68 7.32 -13.81 -15.25
N GLN A 69 8.27 -13.53 -16.11
CA GLN A 69 8.01 -13.02 -17.44
C GLN A 69 7.33 -14.09 -18.31
N ILE A 70 6.20 -13.75 -18.91
CA ILE A 70 5.44 -14.64 -19.81
C ILE A 70 5.75 -14.28 -21.27
N ILE A 71 5.71 -13.00 -21.58
CA ILE A 71 6.16 -12.41 -22.86
C ILE A 71 6.91 -11.11 -22.52
N PRO A 72 7.64 -10.50 -23.46
CA PRO A 72 8.29 -9.21 -23.19
C PRO A 72 7.33 -8.21 -22.53
N SER A 73 7.81 -7.55 -21.47
CA SER A 73 7.07 -6.57 -20.67
C SER A 73 5.87 -7.10 -19.84
N LEU A 74 5.46 -8.35 -19.97
CA LEU A 74 4.35 -8.93 -19.22
C LEU A 74 4.84 -9.97 -18.22
N TYR A 75 4.50 -9.72 -16.95
CA TYR A 75 4.88 -10.55 -15.80
C TYR A 75 3.63 -11.00 -15.06
N THR A 76 3.69 -12.20 -14.48
CA THR A 76 2.66 -12.72 -13.58
C THR A 76 3.29 -13.53 -12.45
N GLY A 77 2.64 -13.57 -11.30
CA GLY A 77 3.16 -14.35 -10.19
C GLY A 77 2.44 -14.15 -8.87
N PHE A 78 3.06 -14.64 -7.82
CA PHE A 78 2.48 -14.70 -6.50
C PHE A 78 2.99 -13.59 -5.60
N GLU A 79 2.16 -13.23 -4.63
CA GLU A 79 2.44 -12.25 -3.59
C GLU A 79 2.09 -12.82 -2.22
N VAL A 80 2.94 -12.55 -1.25
CA VAL A 80 2.70 -12.80 0.18
C VAL A 80 2.83 -11.46 0.90
N ASN A 81 1.83 -11.10 1.68
CA ASN A 81 1.85 -9.92 2.53
C ASN A 81 1.52 -10.32 3.96
N PHE A 82 2.48 -10.16 4.86
CA PHE A 82 2.31 -10.32 6.29
C PHE A 82 2.28 -8.93 6.94
N GLU A 83 1.24 -8.66 7.70
CA GLU A 83 1.12 -7.44 8.47
C GLU A 83 0.72 -7.75 9.91
N ARG A 84 1.40 -7.10 10.84
CA ARG A 84 1.06 -7.13 12.25
C ARG A 84 1.01 -5.71 12.80
N LEU A 85 -0.14 -5.36 13.34
CA LEU A 85 -0.41 -4.10 14.02
C LEU A 85 -0.63 -4.36 15.50
N THR A 86 0.16 -3.68 16.36
CA THR A 86 0.10 -3.82 17.82
C THR A 86 0.17 -2.45 18.48
N ASN A 87 -0.13 -2.39 19.78
CA ASN A 87 -0.10 -1.16 20.59
C ASN A 87 -0.93 -0.04 19.95
N VAL A 88 -2.12 -0.40 19.44
CA VAL A 88 -3.02 0.57 18.81
C VAL A 88 -3.67 1.42 19.90
N ASP A 89 -3.48 2.73 19.80
CA ASP A 89 -4.06 3.70 20.72
C ASP A 89 -4.69 4.85 19.93
N PHE A 90 -5.99 5.09 20.18
CA PHE A 90 -6.76 6.19 19.61
C PHE A 90 -6.87 7.32 20.63
N GLN A 91 -6.05 8.34 20.48
CA GLN A 91 -6.07 9.53 21.32
C GLN A 91 -7.05 10.55 20.76
N ASN A 92 -8.20 10.68 21.41
CA ASN A 92 -9.25 11.62 21.01
C ASN A 92 -8.90 13.06 21.42
N GLU A 93 -9.17 14.01 20.52
CA GLU A 93 -8.93 15.42 20.83
C GLU A 93 -10.18 16.14 21.37
N THR A 94 -11.38 15.70 21.02
CA THR A 94 -12.61 16.46 21.30
C THR A 94 -13.77 15.69 21.92
N SER A 95 -13.86 14.38 21.77
CA SER A 95 -14.96 13.55 22.32
C SER A 95 -14.62 12.07 22.25
N PRO A 96 -15.14 11.23 23.17
CA PRO A 96 -14.91 9.79 23.05
C PRO A 96 -15.49 9.27 21.74
N LEU A 97 -14.69 8.51 21.00
CA LEU A 97 -15.13 7.85 19.78
C LEU A 97 -16.21 6.81 20.15
N ILE A 98 -17.42 7.00 19.66
CA ILE A 98 -18.55 6.12 19.93
C ILE A 98 -18.40 4.80 19.19
N ASN A 99 -17.80 4.82 17.97
CA ASN A 99 -17.56 3.65 17.15
C ASN A 99 -16.11 3.58 16.70
N LEU A 100 -15.31 2.77 17.35
CA LEU A 100 -13.95 2.47 16.93
C LEU A 100 -13.97 1.58 15.67
N PRO A 101 -13.06 1.82 14.71
CA PRO A 101 -13.00 1.02 13.48
C PRO A 101 -12.56 -0.42 13.74
N LEU A 102 -12.84 -1.31 12.79
CA LEU A 102 -12.37 -2.70 12.84
C LEU A 102 -10.84 -2.72 12.87
N GLY A 103 -10.25 -3.53 13.76
CA GLY A 103 -8.79 -3.57 13.95
C GLY A 103 -8.25 -2.56 14.98
N ASN A 104 -9.10 -1.83 15.70
CA ASN A 104 -8.69 -0.85 16.71
C ASN A 104 -7.91 -1.45 17.90
N GLN A 105 -7.95 -2.74 18.10
CA GLN A 105 -7.16 -3.46 19.13
C GLN A 105 -5.89 -4.09 18.54
N GLY A 106 -5.60 -3.82 17.28
CA GLY A 106 -4.54 -4.46 16.54
C GLY A 106 -5.00 -5.66 15.72
N SER A 107 -4.11 -6.15 14.88
CA SER A 107 -4.37 -7.30 14.00
C SER A 107 -3.08 -7.99 13.57
N THR A 108 -3.20 -9.24 13.19
CA THR A 108 -2.17 -9.97 12.47
C THR A 108 -2.83 -10.58 11.24
N ASN A 109 -2.35 -10.24 10.06
CA ASN A 109 -2.95 -10.69 8.80
C ASN A 109 -1.87 -11.27 7.89
N LEU A 110 -2.10 -12.48 7.40
CA LEU A 110 -1.35 -13.10 6.33
C LEU A 110 -2.24 -13.13 5.09
N SER A 111 -1.83 -12.40 4.07
CA SER A 111 -2.54 -12.34 2.80
C SER A 111 -1.71 -13.02 1.71
N LEU A 112 -2.35 -13.89 0.97
CA LEU A 112 -1.79 -14.56 -0.19
C LEU A 112 -2.48 -14.04 -1.44
N GLY A 113 -1.70 -13.80 -2.48
CA GLY A 113 -2.22 -13.18 -3.68
C GLY A 113 -1.53 -13.57 -4.96
N TRP A 114 -2.06 -13.04 -6.02
CA TRP A 114 -1.57 -13.20 -7.38
C TRP A 114 -1.77 -11.90 -8.15
N GLY A 115 -0.83 -11.61 -9.06
CA GLY A 115 -0.89 -10.40 -9.85
C GLY A 115 -0.32 -10.55 -11.25
N VAL A 116 -0.67 -9.57 -12.08
CA VAL A 116 -0.16 -9.39 -13.44
C VAL A 116 0.38 -7.97 -13.54
N VAL A 117 1.56 -7.82 -14.11
CA VAL A 117 2.20 -6.54 -14.36
C VAL A 117 2.64 -6.47 -15.82
N TYR A 118 2.22 -5.42 -16.50
CA TYR A 118 2.75 -5.02 -17.79
C TYR A 118 3.56 -3.73 -17.61
N ASP A 119 4.82 -3.74 -18.02
CA ASP A 119 5.72 -2.59 -17.89
C ASP A 119 6.59 -2.45 -19.14
N ASP A 120 6.28 -1.44 -19.95
CA ASP A 120 7.09 -1.02 -21.10
C ASP A 120 7.57 0.43 -20.99
N ILE A 121 7.59 0.97 -19.77
CA ILE A 121 8.08 2.33 -19.51
C ILE A 121 9.54 2.45 -19.96
N HIS A 122 9.82 3.42 -20.83
CA HIS A 122 11.15 3.70 -21.35
C HIS A 122 12.24 3.87 -20.28
N ASN A 123 11.94 4.59 -19.21
CA ASN A 123 12.85 4.83 -18.10
C ASN A 123 12.06 5.19 -16.84
N VAL A 124 12.24 4.40 -15.77
CA VAL A 124 11.49 4.57 -14.51
C VAL A 124 11.78 5.91 -13.82
N LEU A 125 13.02 6.42 -13.92
CA LEU A 125 13.42 7.68 -13.29
C LEU A 125 13.02 8.93 -14.10
N ASN A 126 12.89 8.78 -15.43
CA ASN A 126 12.49 9.88 -16.32
C ASN A 126 11.61 9.32 -17.45
N PRO A 127 10.37 8.98 -17.16
CA PRO A 127 9.46 8.38 -18.12
C PRO A 127 9.07 9.40 -19.20
N ARG A 128 9.37 9.08 -20.44
CA ARG A 128 9.02 9.90 -21.60
C ARG A 128 7.86 9.31 -22.41
N TYR A 129 7.79 7.98 -22.49
CA TYR A 129 6.75 7.22 -23.14
C TYR A 129 6.65 5.83 -22.52
N GLY A 130 5.53 5.17 -22.77
CA GLY A 130 5.27 3.81 -22.33
C GLY A 130 4.08 3.71 -21.39
N HIS A 131 3.81 2.48 -20.97
CA HIS A 131 2.65 2.11 -20.17
C HIS A 131 3.12 1.28 -18.98
N PHE A 132 2.43 1.43 -17.88
CA PHE A 132 2.46 0.50 -16.76
C PHE A 132 1.03 0.10 -16.46
N ALA A 133 0.77 -1.18 -16.32
CA ALA A 133 -0.51 -1.69 -15.87
C ALA A 133 -0.30 -2.82 -14.88
N GLU A 134 -0.92 -2.71 -13.72
CA GLU A 134 -0.88 -3.72 -12.67
C GLU A 134 -2.30 -4.09 -12.26
N LEU A 135 -2.56 -5.39 -12.15
CA LEU A 135 -3.73 -5.95 -11.50
C LEU A 135 -3.24 -6.96 -10.46
N ALA A 136 -3.68 -6.81 -9.23
CA ALA A 136 -3.33 -7.72 -8.15
C ALA A 136 -4.55 -8.05 -7.30
N PHE A 137 -4.57 -9.27 -6.78
CA PHE A 137 -5.60 -9.75 -5.86
C PHE A 137 -4.94 -10.41 -4.67
N LEU A 138 -5.36 -10.02 -3.48
CA LEU A 138 -4.90 -10.55 -2.18
C LEU A 138 -6.08 -11.07 -1.39
N SER A 139 -5.89 -12.18 -0.72
CA SER A 139 -6.90 -12.79 0.17
C SER A 139 -6.27 -13.07 1.52
N SER A 140 -6.91 -12.61 2.58
CA SER A 140 -6.56 -12.87 3.98
C SER A 140 -7.59 -13.80 4.61
N ARG A 141 -7.16 -14.83 5.33
CA ARG A 141 -8.05 -15.84 5.91
C ARG A 141 -7.63 -16.22 7.32
N LYS A 142 -8.62 -16.40 8.20
CA LYS A 142 -8.42 -16.86 9.59
C LYS A 142 -7.77 -18.25 9.64
N GLU A 143 -8.07 -19.09 8.67
CA GLU A 143 -7.51 -20.43 8.50
C GLU A 143 -5.98 -20.41 8.29
N TRP A 144 -5.43 -19.28 7.85
CA TRP A 144 -3.99 -19.05 7.67
C TRP A 144 -3.34 -18.33 8.84
N GLY A 145 -4.10 -18.09 9.93
CA GLY A 145 -3.63 -17.37 11.11
C GLY A 145 -3.89 -15.87 11.09
N SER A 146 -4.70 -15.38 10.15
CA SER A 146 -5.12 -13.97 10.12
C SER A 146 -6.20 -13.68 11.16
N THR A 147 -6.23 -12.45 11.64
CA THR A 147 -7.29 -11.97 12.54
C THR A 147 -8.62 -11.80 11.80
N PHE A 148 -8.57 -11.40 10.53
CA PHE A 148 -9.75 -11.05 9.72
C PHE A 148 -9.81 -11.81 8.40
N ASN A 149 -11.04 -12.01 7.89
CA ASN A 149 -11.31 -12.56 6.56
C ASN A 149 -11.65 -11.42 5.61
N PHE A 150 -10.76 -11.13 4.65
CA PHE A 150 -11.03 -10.11 3.64
C PHE A 150 -10.32 -10.41 2.32
N ASN A 151 -10.74 -9.70 1.28
CA ASN A 151 -10.08 -9.69 -0.02
C ASN A 151 -9.80 -8.26 -0.44
N LEU A 152 -8.69 -8.06 -1.12
CA LEU A 152 -8.30 -6.79 -1.73
C LEU A 152 -7.99 -7.03 -3.20
N ALA A 153 -8.45 -6.13 -4.05
CA ALA A 153 -8.07 -6.07 -5.45
C ALA A 153 -7.50 -4.69 -5.76
N PHE A 154 -6.37 -4.66 -6.48
CA PHE A 154 -5.67 -3.44 -6.85
C PHE A 154 -5.60 -3.33 -8.35
N ALA A 155 -5.76 -2.11 -8.86
CA ALA A 155 -5.51 -1.77 -10.25
C ALA A 155 -4.70 -0.46 -10.30
N ASP A 156 -3.56 -0.46 -10.99
CA ASP A 156 -2.75 0.74 -11.26
C ASP A 156 -2.44 0.78 -12.75
N PHE A 157 -2.83 1.86 -13.39
CA PHE A 157 -2.54 2.11 -14.80
C PHE A 157 -1.83 3.45 -14.92
N ARG A 158 -0.70 3.48 -15.62
CA ARG A 158 0.07 4.68 -15.90
C ARG A 158 0.38 4.75 -17.39
N TYR A 159 0.24 5.94 -17.95
CA TYR A 159 0.52 6.21 -19.36
C TYR A 159 1.36 7.46 -19.49
N TYR A 160 2.42 7.37 -20.28
CA TYR A 160 3.32 8.48 -20.59
C TYR A 160 3.41 8.68 -22.08
N THR A 161 3.23 9.92 -22.53
CA THR A 161 3.39 10.26 -23.96
C THR A 161 3.96 11.66 -24.13
N PRO A 162 4.92 11.87 -25.05
CA PRO A 162 5.42 13.19 -25.35
C PRO A 162 4.35 14.01 -26.09
N ILE A 163 4.05 15.21 -25.59
CA ILE A 163 3.16 16.18 -26.25
C ILE A 163 3.98 17.13 -27.11
N HIS A 164 5.17 17.52 -26.63
CA HIS A 164 6.08 18.42 -27.32
C HIS A 164 7.51 18.04 -26.96
N LYS A 165 8.54 18.62 -27.63
CA LYS A 165 9.96 18.27 -27.51
C LYS A 165 10.44 18.03 -26.07
N ASN A 166 9.93 18.79 -25.09
CA ASN A 166 10.35 18.70 -23.68
C ASN A 166 9.20 18.39 -22.72
N ASN A 167 7.96 18.28 -23.20
CA ASN A 167 6.78 18.08 -22.36
C ASN A 167 6.25 16.66 -22.50
N VAL A 168 5.90 16.05 -21.38
CA VAL A 168 5.31 14.72 -21.31
C VAL A 168 3.96 14.83 -20.63
N LEU A 169 2.93 14.26 -21.21
CA LEU A 169 1.67 13.99 -20.55
C LEU A 169 1.81 12.68 -19.76
N ALA A 170 1.55 12.75 -18.47
CA ALA A 170 1.49 11.59 -17.59
C ALA A 170 0.06 11.45 -17.06
N ILE A 171 -0.52 10.26 -17.21
CA ILE A 171 -1.85 9.92 -16.70
C ILE A 171 -1.69 8.73 -15.77
N GLN A 172 -2.35 8.77 -14.61
CA GLN A 172 -2.46 7.62 -13.72
C GLN A 172 -3.92 7.41 -13.35
N ALA A 173 -4.35 6.15 -13.34
CA ALA A 173 -5.61 5.70 -12.77
C ALA A 173 -5.29 4.59 -11.77
N TYR A 174 -5.71 4.79 -10.51
CA TYR A 174 -5.50 3.82 -9.45
C TYR A 174 -6.83 3.48 -8.79
N GLY A 175 -7.02 2.20 -8.47
CA GLY A 175 -8.18 1.71 -7.75
C GLY A 175 -7.79 0.62 -6.76
N GLN A 176 -8.41 0.67 -5.58
CA GLN A 176 -8.37 -0.40 -4.58
C GLN A 176 -9.81 -0.77 -4.22
N PHE A 177 -10.11 -2.04 -4.28
CA PHE A 177 -11.42 -2.60 -3.98
C PHE A 177 -11.27 -3.63 -2.89
N GLY A 178 -12.14 -3.57 -1.88
CA GLY A 178 -12.09 -4.49 -0.77
C GLY A 178 -13.44 -5.13 -0.48
N SER A 179 -13.42 -6.34 0.08
CA SER A 179 -14.60 -7.05 0.55
C SER A 179 -14.28 -7.90 1.78
N GLY A 180 -15.27 -8.08 2.65
CA GLY A 180 -15.13 -8.79 3.92
C GLY A 180 -14.79 -7.86 5.09
N ASP A 181 -14.20 -8.43 6.14
CA ASP A 181 -13.88 -7.73 7.39
C ASP A 181 -12.51 -7.04 7.27
N ILE A 182 -12.46 -5.90 6.58
CA ILE A 182 -11.21 -5.19 6.32
C ILE A 182 -10.86 -4.31 7.52
N PRO A 183 -9.71 -4.51 8.20
CA PRO A 183 -9.28 -3.62 9.27
C PRO A 183 -8.89 -2.24 8.73
N PHE A 184 -8.98 -1.21 9.58
CA PHE A 184 -8.82 0.19 9.18
C PHE A 184 -7.47 0.49 8.49
N ASN A 185 -6.41 -0.20 8.89
CA ASN A 185 -5.06 -0.05 8.34
C ASN A 185 -4.87 -0.67 6.94
N GLU A 186 -5.82 -1.49 6.48
CA GLU A 186 -5.83 -2.10 5.14
C GLU A 186 -6.85 -1.43 4.18
N LEU A 187 -7.57 -0.42 4.64
CA LEU A 187 -8.49 0.36 3.80
C LEU A 187 -7.71 1.20 2.77
N ALA A 188 -8.40 1.55 1.68
CA ALA A 188 -7.84 2.42 0.67
C ALA A 188 -7.60 3.83 1.24
N LEU A 189 -6.37 4.31 1.12
CA LEU A 189 -5.94 5.64 1.54
C LEU A 189 -5.71 6.49 0.30
N MET A 190 -6.27 7.71 0.26
CA MET A 190 -6.14 8.59 -0.91
C MET A 190 -4.93 9.53 -0.84
N GLY A 191 -4.49 9.90 0.35
CA GLY A 191 -3.37 10.81 0.55
C GLY A 191 -2.01 10.11 0.47
N GLY A 192 -0.94 10.89 0.57
CA GLY A 192 0.42 10.42 0.70
C GLY A 192 1.28 10.58 -0.54
N GLU A 193 2.52 10.13 -0.44
CA GLU A 193 3.57 10.40 -1.44
C GLU A 193 3.32 9.77 -2.81
N ARG A 194 2.58 8.66 -2.86
CA ARG A 194 2.39 7.86 -4.09
C ARG A 194 1.18 8.28 -4.90
N MET A 195 0.17 8.88 -4.26
CA MET A 195 -1.11 9.21 -4.90
C MET A 195 -1.36 10.72 -4.95
N MET A 196 -1.74 11.30 -3.84
CA MET A 196 -2.06 12.73 -3.76
C MET A 196 -1.09 13.43 -2.80
N ARG A 197 0.01 13.94 -3.35
CA ARG A 197 0.99 14.73 -2.58
C ARG A 197 0.32 15.99 -2.04
N GLY A 198 0.57 16.31 -0.77
CA GLY A 198 -0.04 17.46 -0.10
C GLY A 198 -1.32 17.15 0.66
N TYR A 199 -1.85 15.93 0.54
CA TYR A 199 -2.92 15.44 1.38
C TYR A 199 -2.39 14.43 2.41
N TYR A 200 -3.00 14.40 3.59
CA TYR A 200 -2.65 13.42 4.61
C TYR A 200 -2.92 11.99 4.14
N LEU A 201 -2.18 11.05 4.72
CA LEU A 201 -2.40 9.64 4.52
C LEU A 201 -3.60 9.21 5.37
N GLY A 202 -4.76 8.98 4.77
CA GLY A 202 -5.97 8.53 5.44
C GLY A 202 -7.12 9.48 5.39
#